data_4355fe92a70fe03201309e6d308b59a0
#
_entry.id   4355fe92a70fe03201309e6d308b59a0
#
_cell.length_a   1.000
_cell.length_b   1.000
_cell.length_c   1.000
_cell.angle_alpha   90.00
_cell.angle_beta   90.00
_cell.angle_gamma   90.00
#
_symmetry.space_group_name_H-M   'P 1'
#
loop_
_entity.id
_entity.type
_entity.pdbx_description
1 polymer ?
#
loop_
_entity_poly.entity_id
_entity_poly.type
_entity_poly.pdbx_seq_one_letter_code
_entity_poly.pdbx_strand_id
1 'polypeptide(L)'
;MLRIAVCDDEISMAEGNKAILETALKELGVAAEITTYTDSTNLLYDISEDNFHYDLLLSDIEMPEISGMELAEKIKPFLPEIRIIFITSHIEYAIDAFELSIFRYVPKSDIEKRGR
;
A
#
# COMPACT_ATOMS: atom_id res chain seq x y z
N MET A 1 -14.46 9.13 -4.91
CA MET A 1 -13.74 8.81 -3.66
C MET A 1 -12.59 7.87 -3.95
N LEU A 2 -11.43 8.22 -3.46
CA LEU A 2 -10.23 7.40 -3.64
C LEU A 2 -10.33 6.12 -2.79
N ARG A 3 -10.06 4.97 -3.38
CA ARG A 3 -10.10 3.70 -2.66
C ARG A 3 -8.68 3.17 -2.48
N ILE A 4 -8.30 2.96 -1.23
CA ILE A 4 -6.93 2.62 -0.87
C ILE A 4 -6.90 1.32 -0.07
N ALA A 5 -6.01 0.42 -0.45
CA ALA A 5 -5.71 -0.77 0.34
C ALA A 5 -4.37 -0.58 1.06
N VAL A 6 -4.35 -0.96 2.32
CA VAL A 6 -3.11 -0.98 3.12
C VAL A 6 -2.85 -2.43 3.51
N CYS A 7 -1.69 -2.95 3.14
CA CYS A 7 -1.35 -4.35 3.39
C CYS A 7 -0.06 -4.47 4.18
N ASP A 8 -0.14 -5.11 5.34
CA ASP A 8 1.02 -5.36 6.20
C ASP A 8 0.66 -6.55 7.10
N ASP A 9 1.52 -7.56 7.18
CA ASP A 9 1.23 -8.76 7.96
C ASP A 9 1.18 -8.51 9.48
N GLU A 10 1.70 -7.37 9.93
CA GLU A 10 1.57 -6.96 11.32
C GLU A 10 0.40 -5.99 11.46
N ILE A 11 -0.61 -6.39 12.23
CA ILE A 11 -1.83 -5.59 12.36
C ILE A 11 -1.56 -4.19 12.92
N SER A 12 -0.64 -4.09 13.87
CA SER A 12 -0.28 -2.78 14.43
C SER A 12 0.32 -1.85 13.39
N MET A 13 1.12 -2.39 12.48
CA MET A 13 1.70 -1.60 11.39
C MET A 13 0.63 -1.21 10.37
N ALA A 14 -0.26 -2.13 10.01
CA ALA A 14 -1.34 -1.84 9.09
C ALA A 14 -2.24 -0.73 9.63
N GLU A 15 -2.64 -0.82 10.88
CA GLU A 15 -3.49 0.19 11.50
C GLU A 15 -2.75 1.52 11.66
N GLY A 16 -1.47 1.49 12.02
CA GLY A 16 -0.66 2.70 12.13
C GLY A 16 -0.52 3.40 10.79
N ASN A 17 -0.25 2.66 9.75
CA ASN A 17 -0.13 3.21 8.40
C ASN A 17 -1.46 3.79 7.91
N LYS A 18 -2.57 3.12 8.23
CA LYS A 18 -3.90 3.65 7.92
C LYS A 18 -4.13 4.98 8.60
N ALA A 19 -3.82 5.08 9.89
CA ALA A 19 -4.03 6.31 10.65
C ALA A 19 -3.21 7.47 10.09
N ILE A 20 -1.95 7.21 9.76
CA ILE A 20 -1.07 8.23 9.19
C ILE A 20 -1.60 8.68 7.83
N LEU A 21 -2.02 7.74 7.02
CA LEU A 21 -2.56 8.03 5.70
C LEU A 21 -3.86 8.84 5.78
N GLU A 22 -4.74 8.48 6.71
CA GLU A 22 -5.98 9.23 6.93
C GLU A 22 -5.70 10.67 7.28
N THR A 23 -4.72 10.91 8.16
CA THR A 23 -4.33 12.26 8.55
C THR A 23 -3.79 13.05 7.36
N ALA A 24 -2.92 12.43 6.58
CA ALA A 24 -2.32 13.10 5.42
C ALA A 24 -3.38 13.45 4.38
N LEU A 25 -4.29 12.53 4.10
CA LEU A 25 -5.35 12.76 3.12
C LEU A 25 -6.32 13.85 3.58
N LYS A 26 -6.62 13.87 4.87
CA LYS A 26 -7.48 14.90 5.44
C LYS A 26 -6.85 16.28 5.30
N GLU A 27 -5.55 16.38 5.55
CA GLU A 27 -4.82 17.65 5.38
C GLU A 27 -4.84 18.11 3.94
N LEU A 28 -4.82 17.19 3.00
CA LEU A 28 -4.86 17.49 1.57
C LEU A 28 -6.28 17.71 1.04
N GLY A 29 -7.29 17.49 1.87
CA GLY A 29 -8.67 17.63 1.46
C GLY A 29 -9.15 16.54 0.51
N VAL A 30 -8.55 15.36 0.58
CA VAL A 30 -8.89 14.23 -0.30
C VAL A 30 -9.78 13.24 0.42
N ALA A 31 -10.95 12.99 -0.15
CA ALA A 31 -11.86 11.97 0.38
C ALA A 31 -11.38 10.58 -0.05
N ALA A 32 -11.27 9.66 0.91
CA ALA A 32 -10.77 8.33 0.62
C ALA A 32 -11.41 7.29 1.53
N GLU A 33 -11.46 6.06 1.04
CA GLU A 33 -11.88 4.90 1.80
C GLU A 33 -10.68 3.98 1.91
N ILE A 34 -10.27 3.64 3.12
CA ILE A 34 -9.06 2.84 3.36
C ILE A 34 -9.44 1.51 3.97
N THR A 35 -9.00 0.43 3.33
CA THR A 35 -9.22 -0.93 3.82
C THR A 35 -7.86 -1.54 4.17
N THR A 36 -7.76 -2.13 5.36
CA THR A 36 -6.52 -2.78 5.79
C THR A 36 -6.59 -4.27 5.57
N TYR A 37 -5.45 -4.83 5.16
CA TYR A 37 -5.27 -6.27 4.98
C TYR A 37 -4.02 -6.69 5.75
N THR A 38 -4.14 -7.78 6.49
CA THR A 38 -2.99 -8.38 7.18
C THR A 38 -2.52 -9.65 6.48
N ASP A 39 -3.17 -10.01 5.38
CA ASP A 39 -2.84 -11.18 4.58
C ASP A 39 -2.89 -10.80 3.10
N SER A 40 -1.73 -10.86 2.44
CA SER A 40 -1.63 -10.48 1.04
C SER A 40 -2.46 -11.37 0.12
N THR A 41 -2.66 -12.63 0.50
CA THR A 41 -3.48 -13.54 -0.31
C THR A 41 -4.95 -13.13 -0.29
N ASN A 42 -5.44 -12.59 0.82
CA ASN A 42 -6.81 -12.08 0.90
C ASN A 42 -7.01 -10.86 0.02
N LEU A 43 -6.04 -9.97 -0.01
CA LEU A 43 -6.10 -8.81 -0.88
C LEU A 43 -6.11 -9.23 -2.35
N LEU A 44 -5.24 -10.15 -2.71
CA LEU A 44 -5.17 -10.65 -4.08
C LEU A 44 -6.50 -11.32 -4.47
N TYR A 45 -7.07 -12.11 -3.56
CA TYR A 45 -8.36 -12.77 -3.80
C TYR A 45 -9.46 -11.75 -4.06
N ASP A 46 -9.56 -10.73 -3.23
CA ASP A 46 -10.59 -9.71 -3.38
C ASP A 46 -10.49 -9.00 -4.74
N ILE A 47 -9.28 -8.74 -5.19
CA ILE A 47 -9.07 -8.08 -6.48
C ILE A 47 -9.32 -9.03 -7.65
N SER A 48 -8.77 -10.24 -7.60
CA SER A 48 -8.81 -11.16 -8.73
C SER A 48 -10.14 -11.90 -8.86
N GLU A 49 -10.77 -12.25 -7.73
CA GLU A 49 -11.97 -13.07 -7.72
C GLU A 49 -13.24 -12.26 -7.47
N ASP A 50 -13.17 -11.27 -6.58
CA ASP A 50 -14.35 -10.49 -6.21
C ASP A 50 -14.42 -9.12 -6.90
N ASN A 51 -13.50 -8.85 -7.82
CA ASN A 51 -13.49 -7.62 -8.61
C ASN A 51 -13.41 -6.34 -7.78
N PHE A 52 -12.75 -6.41 -6.63
CA PHE A 52 -12.51 -5.20 -5.84
C PHE A 52 -11.59 -4.26 -6.60
N HIS A 53 -11.94 -2.98 -6.56
CA HIS A 53 -11.12 -1.95 -7.21
C HIS A 53 -10.45 -1.08 -6.17
N TYR A 54 -9.14 -0.90 -6.32
CA TYR A 54 -8.37 0.04 -5.52
C TYR A 54 -7.57 0.96 -6.43
N ASP A 55 -7.51 2.23 -6.06
CA ASP A 55 -6.74 3.22 -6.80
C ASP A 55 -5.30 3.24 -6.34
N LEU A 56 -5.07 2.90 -5.07
CA LEU A 56 -3.76 2.95 -4.44
C LEU A 56 -3.58 1.75 -3.51
N LEU A 57 -2.40 1.16 -3.56
CA LEU A 57 -1.98 0.13 -2.61
C LEU A 57 -0.76 0.64 -1.85
N LEU A 58 -0.86 0.64 -0.52
CA LEU A 58 0.25 0.93 0.38
C LEU A 58 0.63 -0.41 1.01
N SER A 59 1.79 -0.95 0.68
CA SER A 59 2.14 -2.31 1.07
C SER A 59 3.53 -2.41 1.66
N ASP A 60 3.67 -3.27 2.68
CA ASP A 60 4.97 -3.72 3.12
C ASP A 60 5.59 -4.57 2.02
N ILE A 61 6.92 -4.64 1.99
CA ILE A 61 7.63 -5.45 1.00
C ILE A 61 7.73 -6.89 1.45
N GLU A 62 8.16 -7.12 2.69
CA GLU A 62 8.38 -8.45 3.21
C GLU A 62 7.17 -8.96 3.97
N MET A 63 6.47 -9.91 3.38
CA MET A 63 5.28 -10.53 3.98
C MET A 63 5.31 -12.02 3.72
N PRO A 64 4.71 -12.84 4.62
CA PRO A 64 4.61 -14.28 4.40
C PRO A 64 3.83 -14.59 3.13
N GLU A 65 4.12 -15.73 2.53
CA GLU A 65 3.45 -16.28 1.36
C GLU A 65 3.66 -15.47 0.09
N ILE A 66 3.12 -14.25 0.05
CA ILE A 66 3.27 -13.37 -1.11
C ILE A 66 3.91 -12.08 -0.63
N SER A 67 5.09 -11.76 -1.13
CA SER A 67 5.76 -10.51 -0.80
C SER A 67 5.02 -9.32 -1.45
N GLY A 68 5.33 -8.11 -0.98
CA GLY A 68 4.74 -6.91 -1.57
C GLY A 68 5.05 -6.78 -3.05
N MET A 69 6.25 -7.14 -3.45
CA MET A 69 6.65 -7.08 -4.86
C MET A 69 5.88 -8.09 -5.71
N GLU A 70 5.73 -9.31 -5.22
CA GLU A 70 4.94 -10.32 -5.91
C GLU A 70 3.47 -9.95 -5.97
N LEU A 71 2.94 -9.39 -4.89
CA LEU A 71 1.57 -8.92 -4.82
C LEU A 71 1.32 -7.87 -5.91
N ALA A 72 2.24 -6.92 -6.03
CA ALA A 72 2.14 -5.87 -7.06
C ALA A 72 2.10 -6.47 -8.46
N GLU A 73 2.98 -7.43 -8.74
CA GLU A 73 3.01 -8.11 -10.04
C GLU A 73 1.70 -8.83 -10.34
N LYS A 74 1.13 -9.50 -9.33
CA LYS A 74 -0.09 -10.27 -9.51
C LYS A 74 -1.34 -9.40 -9.62
N ILE A 75 -1.31 -8.21 -9.03
CA ILE A 75 -2.44 -7.28 -9.09
C ILE A 75 -2.51 -6.54 -10.42
N LYS A 76 -1.37 -6.21 -11.01
CA LYS A 76 -1.31 -5.39 -12.22
C LYS A 76 -2.21 -5.86 -13.36
N PRO A 77 -2.31 -7.17 -13.68
CA PRO A 77 -3.20 -7.61 -14.75
C PRO A 77 -4.67 -7.27 -14.50
N PHE A 78 -5.08 -7.19 -13.24
CA PHE A 78 -6.48 -6.89 -12.89
C PHE A 78 -6.71 -5.40 -12.73
N LEU A 79 -5.70 -4.67 -12.23
CA LEU A 79 -5.79 -3.24 -11.98
C LEU A 79 -4.57 -2.54 -12.59
N PRO A 80 -4.51 -2.40 -13.92
CA PRO A 80 -3.32 -1.83 -14.56
C PRO A 80 -3.05 -0.37 -14.20
N GLU A 81 -4.06 0.34 -13.71
CA GLU A 81 -3.91 1.75 -13.33
C GLU A 81 -3.63 1.95 -11.85
N ILE A 82 -3.55 0.87 -11.06
CA ILE A 82 -3.31 1.02 -9.62
C ILE A 82 -1.94 1.64 -9.37
N ARG A 83 -1.88 2.53 -8.41
CA ARG A 83 -0.63 3.11 -7.95
C ARG A 83 -0.19 2.38 -6.70
N ILE A 84 1.10 2.07 -6.62
CA ILE A 84 1.62 1.25 -5.53
C ILE A 84 2.73 2.00 -4.83
N ILE A 85 2.61 2.10 -3.51
CA ILE A 85 3.64 2.67 -2.65
C ILE A 85 4.12 1.55 -1.72
N PHE A 86 5.42 1.31 -1.70
CA PHE A 86 5.99 0.34 -0.78
C PHE A 86 6.47 1.04 0.48
N ILE A 87 6.12 0.49 1.61
CA ILE A 87 6.54 0.98 2.92
C ILE A 87 7.57 0.01 3.45
N THR A 88 8.75 0.51 3.76
CA THR A 88 9.83 -0.35 4.22
C THR A 88 10.72 0.37 5.23
N SER A 89 11.36 -0.39 6.09
CA SER A 89 12.41 0.11 6.97
C SER A 89 13.77 0.12 6.26
N HIS A 90 13.85 -0.43 5.05
CA HIS A 90 15.09 -0.49 4.27
C HIS A 90 15.06 0.57 3.19
N ILE A 91 15.77 1.66 3.41
CA ILE A 91 15.71 2.82 2.53
C ILE A 91 16.26 2.53 1.12
N GLU A 92 17.15 1.57 0.99
CA GLU A 92 17.68 1.18 -0.31
C GLU A 92 16.60 0.66 -1.25
N TYR A 93 15.56 0.02 -0.72
CA TYR A 93 14.43 -0.40 -1.53
C TYR A 93 13.61 0.78 -2.02
N ALA A 94 13.56 1.83 -1.22
CA ALA A 94 12.79 3.00 -1.57
C ALA A 94 13.31 3.65 -2.86
N ILE A 95 14.62 3.71 -3.00
CA ILE A 95 15.23 4.33 -4.17
C ILE A 95 14.97 3.50 -5.42
N ASP A 96 15.20 2.19 -5.33
CA ASP A 96 15.05 1.30 -6.48
C ASP A 96 13.62 1.29 -7.02
N ALA A 97 12.63 1.21 -6.15
CA ALA A 97 11.27 1.10 -6.63
C ALA A 97 10.70 2.42 -7.10
N PHE A 98 11.25 3.51 -6.63
CA PHE A 98 10.87 4.80 -7.14
C PHE A 98 11.11 4.85 -8.65
N GLU A 99 12.19 4.24 -9.11
CA GLU A 99 12.57 4.19 -10.52
C GLU A 99 11.67 3.28 -11.34
N LEU A 100 10.89 2.39 -10.72
CA LEU A 100 10.11 1.38 -11.41
C LEU A 100 8.66 1.77 -11.63
N SER A 101 8.38 3.05 -11.81
CA SER A 101 7.03 3.54 -12.09
C SER A 101 6.05 3.30 -10.96
N ILE A 102 6.54 3.02 -9.79
CA ILE A 102 5.71 2.96 -8.62
C ILE A 102 5.53 4.39 -8.18
N PHE A 103 4.36 4.70 -7.74
CA PHE A 103 4.02 6.05 -7.39
C PHE A 103 5.03 6.66 -6.43
N ARG A 104 5.41 5.92 -5.40
CA ARG A 104 6.39 6.40 -4.45
C ARG A 104 6.87 5.30 -3.52
N TYR A 105 8.13 5.33 -3.18
CA TYR A 105 8.64 4.62 -2.04
C TYR A 105 8.70 5.56 -0.87
N VAL A 106 8.25 5.09 0.27
CA VAL A 106 8.31 5.90 1.47
C VAL A 106 8.83 5.02 2.60
N PRO A 107 10.00 5.32 3.17
CA PRO A 107 10.46 4.65 4.39
C PRO A 107 9.43 4.84 5.50
N LYS A 108 9.23 3.83 6.34
CA LYS A 108 8.23 3.90 7.42
C LYS A 108 8.43 5.10 8.33
N SER A 109 9.66 5.47 8.60
CA SER A 109 9.96 6.65 9.42
C SER A 109 9.50 7.95 8.78
N ASP A 110 9.56 8.03 7.45
CA ASP A 110 9.15 9.25 6.73
C ASP A 110 7.65 9.40 6.69
N ILE A 111 6.91 8.29 6.66
CA ILE A 111 5.45 8.34 6.71
C ILE A 111 5.00 9.03 7.99
N GLU A 112 5.61 8.69 9.12
CA GLU A 112 5.28 9.34 10.38
C GLU A 112 5.51 10.85 10.35
N LYS A 113 6.62 11.27 9.74
CA LYS A 113 6.93 12.69 9.61
C LYS A 113 5.92 13.41 8.74
N ARG A 114 5.51 12.81 7.65
CA ARG A 114 4.60 13.43 6.69
C ARG A 114 3.15 13.40 7.14
N GLY A 115 2.80 12.48 8.01
CA GLY A 115 1.45 12.34 8.51
C GLY A 115 1.05 13.34 9.58
N ARG A 116 1.91 14.24 9.91
CA ARG A 116 1.64 15.24 10.96
C ARG A 116 0.93 16.47 10.48
#